data_6d5e9fc46aa437a08245bfb52526e5e1
#
_entry.id   6d5e9fc46aa437a08245bfb52526e5e1
#
_cell.length_a   1.000
_cell.length_b   1.000
_cell.length_c   1.000
_cell.angle_alpha   90.00
_cell.angle_beta   90.00
_cell.angle_gamma   90.00
#
_symmetry.space_group_name_H-M   'P 1'
#
loop_
_entity.id
_entity.type
_entity.pdbx_description
1 polymer ?
#
loop_
_entity_poly.entity_id
_entity_poly.type
_entity_poly.pdbx_seq_one_letter_code
_entity_poly.pdbx_strand_id
1 'polypeptide(L)'
;MRLRRPRVDETDRVPARRLIPRGARAAIQGDAEAPGAPLAAWQSFRTNASLPEPLYHQIFAMLRDRILDGRFAPGGGFPSESEIETALGVSRITARRALDELAARGLILRGQGRRSTVAPYRPRTRLLAGVEGLIENNRQMGDLTTVELLERADVPAGPEISQQLRVKRGEPVQRSVRVRSIGGLPFSYAITHLPRRVAKLIQSERMSTEPLIELLERAGIVIGRAEQTISARAATAEVARALQTETGSALLESERIVFDEADRPVEAIVVLYRPDVYRYAVDLRRTHSEGGRVWSSGAARPAVAGRAGGKLRPTNPDAATPRAGRPRTPPQRDK
;
A
#
# COMPACT_ATOMS: atom_id res chain seq x y z
N MET A 1 -47.10 20.59 45.73
CA MET A 1 -47.44 19.70 44.62
C MET A 1 -46.19 18.90 44.26
N ARG A 2 -46.05 17.66 44.81
CA ARG A 2 -44.84 16.83 44.67
C ARG A 2 -45.07 15.85 43.51
N LEU A 3 -44.34 16.00 42.43
CA LEU A 3 -44.37 15.10 41.30
C LEU A 3 -43.63 13.80 41.65
N ARG A 4 -44.33 12.68 41.58
CA ARG A 4 -43.82 11.29 41.75
C ARG A 4 -43.00 10.91 40.53
N ARG A 5 -41.79 10.37 40.75
CA ARG A 5 -40.98 9.69 39.71
C ARG A 5 -41.57 8.30 39.45
N PRO A 6 -41.61 7.86 38.17
CA PRO A 6 -42.02 6.50 37.87
C PRO A 6 -40.90 5.50 38.25
N ARG A 7 -41.31 4.35 38.84
CA ARG A 7 -40.48 3.18 39.08
C ARG A 7 -40.10 2.53 37.75
N VAL A 8 -38.82 2.28 37.54
CA VAL A 8 -38.29 1.48 36.45
C VAL A 8 -38.38 0.03 36.88
N ASP A 9 -39.06 -0.77 36.08
CA ASP A 9 -39.26 -2.20 36.27
C ASP A 9 -37.97 -3.01 35.99
N GLU A 10 -37.60 -3.88 36.91
CA GLU A 10 -36.33 -4.58 37.02
C GLU A 10 -36.44 -5.99 36.38
N THR A 11 -36.99 -6.12 35.16
CA THR A 11 -37.16 -7.39 34.48
C THR A 11 -36.77 -7.37 33.01
N ASP A 12 -35.59 -6.84 32.68
CA ASP A 12 -35.00 -7.12 31.37
C ASP A 12 -33.51 -7.49 31.52
N ARG A 13 -33.26 -8.66 32.14
CA ARG A 13 -31.96 -9.31 32.12
C ARG A 13 -31.73 -9.97 30.77
N VAL A 14 -31.05 -9.24 29.87
CA VAL A 14 -30.45 -9.81 28.68
C VAL A 14 -29.43 -10.87 29.10
N PRO A 15 -29.53 -12.12 28.60
CA PRO A 15 -28.60 -13.20 29.01
C PRO A 15 -27.18 -12.88 28.53
N ALA A 16 -26.22 -13.01 29.44
CA ALA A 16 -24.81 -12.87 29.19
C ALA A 16 -24.37 -13.75 28.00
N ARG A 17 -23.96 -13.12 26.90
CA ARG A 17 -23.34 -13.79 25.76
C ARG A 17 -22.08 -14.52 26.26
N ARG A 18 -22.05 -15.81 26.01
CA ARG A 18 -20.94 -16.74 26.25
C ARG A 18 -19.63 -16.10 25.79
N LEU A 19 -18.67 -16.03 26.71
CA LEU A 19 -17.28 -15.74 26.45
C LEU A 19 -16.75 -16.77 25.42
N ILE A 20 -16.23 -16.29 24.31
CA ILE A 20 -15.47 -17.10 23.36
C ILE A 20 -14.22 -17.61 24.09
N PRO A 21 -13.94 -18.92 24.09
CA PRO A 21 -12.81 -19.48 24.79
C PRO A 21 -11.49 -18.95 24.24
N ARG A 22 -10.52 -18.72 25.12
CA ARG A 22 -9.13 -18.32 24.85
C ARG A 22 -8.35 -19.43 24.10
N GLY A 23 -8.82 -19.87 22.93
CA GLY A 23 -8.21 -20.93 22.14
C GLY A 23 -8.22 -20.70 20.64
N ALA A 24 -8.93 -19.69 20.15
CA ALA A 24 -9.02 -19.41 18.71
C ALA A 24 -7.93 -18.43 18.21
N ARG A 25 -6.67 -18.66 18.60
CA ARG A 25 -5.47 -18.21 17.89
C ARG A 25 -4.97 -19.34 16.99
N ALA A 26 -5.89 -19.98 16.29
CA ALA A 26 -5.54 -20.98 15.31
C ALA A 26 -5.99 -20.46 13.95
N ALA A 27 -5.01 -20.29 13.06
CA ALA A 27 -5.13 -20.46 11.63
C ALA A 27 -6.08 -19.52 10.89
N ILE A 28 -5.59 -18.30 10.58
CA ILE A 28 -5.59 -17.91 9.18
C ILE A 28 -4.23 -18.38 8.60
N GLN A 29 -3.95 -19.64 8.75
CA GLN A 29 -3.19 -20.42 7.79
C GLN A 29 -4.24 -20.77 6.73
N GLY A 30 -4.27 -20.01 5.63
CA GLY A 30 -4.94 -20.47 4.43
C GLY A 30 -4.32 -21.82 4.10
N ASP A 31 -5.13 -22.86 4.13
CA ASP A 31 -4.73 -24.18 3.64
C ASP A 31 -4.23 -23.98 2.21
N ALA A 32 -2.90 -24.00 2.03
CA ALA A 32 -2.28 -24.01 0.72
C ALA A 32 -2.81 -25.30 0.06
N GLU A 33 -3.60 -25.15 -1.00
CA GLU A 33 -4.09 -26.30 -1.77
C GLU A 33 -2.88 -27.17 -2.11
N ALA A 34 -2.89 -28.41 -1.65
CA ALA A 34 -1.85 -29.38 -1.94
C ALA A 34 -1.64 -29.48 -3.47
N PRO A 35 -0.40 -29.69 -3.97
CA PRO A 35 -0.16 -29.86 -5.39
C PRO A 35 -0.98 -31.04 -5.91
N GLY A 36 -2.06 -30.75 -6.65
CA GLY A 36 -3.04 -31.73 -7.10
C GLY A 36 -4.40 -31.66 -6.39
N ALA A 37 -4.67 -30.60 -5.59
CA ALA A 37 -6.00 -30.38 -5.07
C ALA A 37 -7.03 -30.40 -6.22
N PRO A 38 -8.10 -31.22 -6.11
CA PRO A 38 -9.04 -31.42 -7.21
C PRO A 38 -9.70 -30.08 -7.57
N LEU A 39 -9.82 -29.82 -8.86
CA LEU A 39 -10.54 -28.69 -9.49
C LEU A 39 -11.98 -28.52 -8.96
N ALA A 40 -12.46 -29.43 -8.12
CA ALA A 40 -13.70 -29.33 -7.35
C ALA A 40 -13.83 -28.03 -6.54
N ALA A 41 -12.73 -27.46 -6.07
CA ALA A 41 -12.73 -26.15 -5.40
C ALA A 41 -13.08 -24.97 -6.33
N TRP A 42 -13.14 -25.21 -7.65
CA TRP A 42 -13.48 -24.20 -8.66
C TRP A 42 -14.96 -24.18 -9.01
N GLN A 43 -15.75 -25.10 -8.48
CA GLN A 43 -17.19 -25.27 -8.80
C GLN A 43 -18.03 -24.02 -8.46
N SER A 44 -17.53 -23.14 -7.60
CA SER A 44 -18.17 -21.86 -7.28
C SER A 44 -17.93 -20.76 -8.32
N PHE A 45 -16.91 -20.91 -9.19
CA PHE A 45 -16.64 -19.95 -10.25
C PHE A 45 -17.33 -20.38 -11.55
N ARG A 46 -18.12 -19.49 -12.10
CA ARG A 46 -18.78 -19.65 -13.39
C ARG A 46 -18.31 -18.54 -14.33
N THR A 47 -17.79 -18.91 -15.48
CA THR A 47 -17.58 -17.95 -16.57
C THR A 47 -18.93 -17.50 -17.11
N ASN A 48 -19.06 -16.23 -17.44
CA ASN A 48 -20.30 -15.66 -17.99
C ASN A 48 -20.03 -15.04 -19.36
N ALA A 49 -20.49 -15.72 -20.42
CA ALA A 49 -20.34 -15.23 -21.79
C ALA A 49 -21.20 -13.99 -22.12
N SER A 50 -22.19 -13.68 -21.26
CA SER A 50 -23.05 -12.49 -21.43
C SER A 50 -22.43 -11.20 -20.92
N LEU A 51 -21.29 -11.27 -20.20
CA LEU A 51 -20.56 -10.09 -19.78
C LEU A 51 -19.75 -9.52 -20.95
N PRO A 52 -19.57 -8.19 -21.01
CA PRO A 52 -18.73 -7.55 -22.03
C PRO A 52 -17.25 -7.94 -21.90
N GLU A 53 -16.87 -8.48 -20.75
CA GLU A 53 -15.51 -8.93 -20.47
C GLU A 53 -15.24 -10.30 -21.11
N PRO A 54 -14.17 -10.46 -21.92
CA PRO A 54 -13.83 -11.73 -22.57
C PRO A 54 -13.61 -12.86 -21.56
N LEU A 55 -14.05 -14.09 -21.88
CA LEU A 55 -13.93 -15.24 -21.00
C LEU A 55 -12.50 -15.50 -20.49
N TYR A 56 -11.48 -15.36 -21.37
CA TYR A 56 -10.08 -15.52 -20.94
C TYR A 56 -9.68 -14.54 -19.86
N HIS A 57 -10.22 -13.32 -19.87
CA HIS A 57 -9.91 -12.30 -18.88
C HIS A 57 -10.59 -12.58 -17.53
N GLN A 58 -11.83 -13.08 -17.55
CA GLN A 58 -12.52 -13.56 -16.34
C GLN A 58 -11.72 -14.68 -15.66
N ILE A 59 -11.22 -15.65 -16.47
CA ILE A 59 -10.39 -16.75 -15.97
C ILE A 59 -9.07 -16.23 -15.42
N PHE A 60 -8.42 -15.35 -16.17
CA PHE A 60 -7.18 -14.69 -15.74
C PHE A 60 -7.38 -14.00 -14.39
N ALA A 61 -8.42 -13.18 -14.22
CA ALA A 61 -8.69 -12.44 -12.99
C ALA A 61 -8.91 -13.40 -11.80
N MET A 62 -9.72 -14.44 -11.98
CA MET A 62 -9.97 -15.45 -10.96
C MET A 62 -8.69 -16.19 -10.54
N LEU A 63 -7.87 -16.62 -11.49
CA LEU A 63 -6.62 -17.34 -11.21
C LEU A 63 -5.58 -16.42 -10.56
N ARG A 64 -5.47 -15.16 -11.02
CA ARG A 64 -4.62 -14.14 -10.42
C ARG A 64 -4.96 -13.94 -8.94
N ASP A 65 -6.23 -13.74 -8.63
CA ASP A 65 -6.68 -13.49 -7.26
C ASP A 65 -6.35 -14.68 -6.36
N ARG A 66 -6.53 -15.91 -6.83
CA ARG A 66 -6.17 -17.13 -6.10
C ARG A 66 -4.66 -17.27 -5.87
N ILE A 67 -3.81 -16.84 -6.83
CA ILE A 67 -2.36 -16.79 -6.63
C ILE A 67 -2.03 -15.75 -5.55
N LEU A 68 -2.65 -14.57 -5.61
CA LEU A 68 -2.41 -13.49 -4.67
C LEU A 68 -2.91 -13.81 -3.26
N ASP A 69 -4.00 -14.57 -3.14
CA ASP A 69 -4.55 -15.08 -1.88
C ASP A 69 -3.71 -16.23 -1.28
N GLY A 70 -2.66 -16.68 -1.99
CA GLY A 70 -1.79 -17.75 -1.52
C GLY A 70 -2.38 -19.16 -1.64
N ARG A 71 -3.48 -19.33 -2.37
CA ARG A 71 -4.09 -20.65 -2.60
C ARG A 71 -3.22 -21.58 -3.44
N PHE A 72 -2.31 -21.02 -4.23
CA PHE A 72 -1.28 -21.76 -4.94
C PHE A 72 0.08 -21.46 -4.31
N ALA A 73 0.76 -22.50 -3.86
CA ALA A 73 2.09 -22.36 -3.25
C ALA A 73 3.11 -21.83 -4.27
N PRO A 74 3.97 -20.87 -3.91
CA PRO A 74 5.08 -20.42 -4.75
C PRO A 74 5.97 -21.59 -5.16
N GLY A 75 6.27 -21.73 -6.46
CA GLY A 75 6.99 -22.87 -7.03
C GLY A 75 6.14 -24.13 -7.17
N GLY A 76 4.92 -24.15 -6.66
CA GLY A 76 3.97 -25.26 -6.80
C GLY A 76 3.44 -25.43 -8.21
N GLY A 77 2.92 -26.61 -8.51
CA GLY A 77 2.29 -26.93 -9.80
C GLY A 77 1.04 -26.07 -10.02
N PHE A 78 0.88 -25.55 -11.25
CA PHE A 78 -0.27 -24.74 -11.64
C PHE A 78 -1.14 -25.51 -12.64
N PRO A 79 -2.46 -25.30 -12.66
CA PRO A 79 -3.37 -26.02 -13.57
C PRO A 79 -2.97 -25.92 -15.03
N SER A 80 -3.10 -27.02 -15.75
CA SER A 80 -2.87 -27.11 -17.20
C SER A 80 -4.03 -26.53 -17.99
N GLU A 81 -3.80 -26.27 -19.28
CA GLU A 81 -4.85 -25.83 -20.21
C GLU A 81 -6.06 -26.79 -20.20
N SER A 82 -5.80 -28.09 -20.24
CA SER A 82 -6.81 -29.15 -20.25
C SER A 82 -7.60 -29.22 -18.93
N GLU A 83 -6.95 -29.02 -17.78
CA GLU A 83 -7.62 -28.97 -16.50
C GLU A 83 -8.55 -27.75 -16.38
N ILE A 84 -8.12 -26.57 -16.88
CA ILE A 84 -8.93 -25.35 -16.91
C ILE A 84 -10.12 -25.52 -17.88
N GLU A 85 -9.86 -26.04 -19.08
CA GLU A 85 -10.89 -26.35 -20.09
C GLU A 85 -12.01 -27.21 -19.48
N THR A 86 -11.63 -28.33 -18.87
CA THR A 86 -12.57 -29.28 -18.26
C THR A 86 -13.32 -28.67 -17.08
N ALA A 87 -12.61 -27.96 -16.19
CA ALA A 87 -13.20 -27.42 -14.97
C ALA A 87 -14.16 -26.25 -15.20
N LEU A 88 -13.88 -25.42 -16.21
CA LEU A 88 -14.63 -24.18 -16.47
C LEU A 88 -15.53 -24.27 -17.71
N GLY A 89 -15.48 -25.38 -18.46
CA GLY A 89 -16.28 -25.57 -19.68
C GLY A 89 -15.95 -24.56 -20.79
N VAL A 90 -14.69 -24.19 -20.91
CA VAL A 90 -14.21 -23.20 -21.90
C VAL A 90 -13.37 -23.87 -22.99
N SER A 91 -13.13 -23.19 -24.11
CA SER A 91 -12.22 -23.73 -25.13
C SER A 91 -10.77 -23.72 -24.66
N ARG A 92 -9.97 -24.67 -25.20
CA ARG A 92 -8.52 -24.72 -24.94
C ARG A 92 -7.80 -23.42 -25.29
N ILE A 93 -8.23 -22.75 -26.37
CA ILE A 93 -7.67 -21.45 -26.78
C ILE A 93 -7.92 -20.39 -25.70
N THR A 94 -9.12 -20.38 -25.12
CA THR A 94 -9.49 -19.46 -24.02
C THR A 94 -8.64 -19.74 -22.77
N ALA A 95 -8.49 -21.00 -22.38
CA ALA A 95 -7.66 -21.42 -21.25
C ALA A 95 -6.18 -21.05 -21.49
N ARG A 96 -5.65 -21.33 -22.69
CA ARG A 96 -4.28 -20.96 -23.07
C ARG A 96 -4.05 -19.46 -22.93
N ARG A 97 -4.95 -18.64 -23.49
CA ARG A 97 -4.82 -17.17 -23.46
C ARG A 97 -4.81 -16.64 -22.03
N ALA A 98 -5.64 -17.19 -21.13
CA ALA A 98 -5.62 -16.83 -19.71
C ALA A 98 -4.27 -17.16 -19.04
N LEU A 99 -3.70 -18.34 -19.35
CA LEU A 99 -2.39 -18.75 -18.83
C LEU A 99 -1.24 -17.92 -19.42
N ASP A 100 -1.32 -17.56 -20.70
CA ASP A 100 -0.32 -16.70 -21.34
C ASP A 100 -0.30 -15.31 -20.70
N GLU A 101 -1.48 -14.80 -20.36
CA GLU A 101 -1.62 -13.54 -19.66
C GLU A 101 -1.03 -13.58 -18.24
N LEU A 102 -1.27 -14.68 -17.49
CA LEU A 102 -0.63 -14.89 -16.18
C LEU A 102 0.91 -14.95 -16.29
N ALA A 103 1.41 -15.63 -17.34
CA ALA A 103 2.84 -15.74 -17.58
C ALA A 103 3.46 -14.39 -18.00
N ALA A 104 2.81 -13.64 -18.89
CA ALA A 104 3.23 -12.31 -19.30
C ALA A 104 3.37 -11.35 -18.11
N ARG A 105 2.53 -11.53 -17.08
CA ARG A 105 2.60 -10.76 -15.83
C ARG A 105 3.51 -11.36 -14.77
N GLY A 106 4.23 -12.44 -15.10
CA GLY A 106 5.17 -13.09 -14.20
C GLY A 106 4.52 -13.73 -12.98
N LEU A 107 3.23 -14.08 -13.05
CA LEU A 107 2.52 -14.77 -11.97
C LEU A 107 2.76 -16.29 -12.03
N ILE A 108 3.00 -16.83 -13.22
CA ILE A 108 3.36 -18.22 -13.44
C ILE A 108 4.57 -18.32 -14.38
N LEU A 109 5.30 -19.42 -14.29
CA LEU A 109 6.36 -19.80 -15.22
C LEU A 109 5.82 -20.92 -16.11
N ARG A 110 5.80 -20.69 -17.43
CA ARG A 110 5.41 -21.72 -18.42
C ARG A 110 6.51 -22.75 -18.54
N GLY A 111 6.16 -24.02 -18.38
CA GLY A 111 7.07 -25.14 -18.67
C GLY A 111 6.91 -25.62 -20.11
N GLN A 112 7.98 -25.70 -20.90
CA GLN A 112 7.95 -26.39 -22.19
C GLN A 112 7.81 -27.89 -21.95
N GLY A 113 6.67 -28.48 -22.35
CA GLY A 113 6.36 -29.89 -22.12
C GLY A 113 6.21 -30.31 -20.66
N ARG A 114 6.18 -29.35 -19.73
CA ARG A 114 6.00 -29.57 -18.30
C ARG A 114 4.83 -28.72 -17.78
N ARG A 115 4.31 -29.08 -16.61
CA ARG A 115 3.28 -28.28 -15.90
C ARG A 115 3.82 -26.89 -15.60
N SER A 116 3.00 -25.85 -15.82
CA SER A 116 3.32 -24.50 -15.36
C SER A 116 3.45 -24.50 -13.84
N THR A 117 4.27 -23.61 -13.30
CA THR A 117 4.44 -23.43 -11.86
C THR A 117 4.14 -22.01 -11.48
N VAL A 118 3.63 -21.80 -10.25
CA VAL A 118 3.49 -20.45 -9.71
C VAL A 118 4.87 -19.83 -9.59
N ALA A 119 5.04 -18.64 -10.15
CA ALA A 119 6.30 -17.92 -10.03
C ALA A 119 6.66 -17.75 -8.55
N PRO A 120 7.94 -17.89 -8.15
CA PRO A 120 8.34 -17.63 -6.78
C PRO A 120 7.84 -16.24 -6.41
N TYR A 121 6.94 -16.15 -5.44
CA TYR A 121 6.48 -14.88 -4.92
C TYR A 121 7.69 -14.16 -4.32
N ARG A 122 8.29 -13.27 -5.08
CA ARG A 122 9.15 -12.26 -4.49
C ARG A 122 8.19 -11.24 -3.88
N PRO A 123 8.13 -11.11 -2.57
CA PRO A 123 7.35 -10.02 -1.98
C PRO A 123 7.89 -8.74 -2.63
N ARG A 124 7.12 -8.17 -3.56
CA ARG A 124 7.42 -6.83 -4.04
C ARG A 124 7.48 -5.97 -2.79
N THR A 125 8.55 -5.23 -2.62
CA THR A 125 8.70 -4.32 -1.48
C THR A 125 7.44 -3.46 -1.46
N ARG A 126 6.50 -3.80 -0.57
CA ARG A 126 5.26 -3.03 -0.43
C ARG A 126 5.60 -1.85 0.43
N LEU A 127 5.45 -0.68 -0.14
CA LEU A 127 5.55 0.57 0.60
C LEU A 127 4.28 0.72 1.44
N LEU A 128 4.44 0.76 2.76
CA LEU A 128 3.34 1.05 3.68
C LEU A 128 3.46 2.52 4.08
N ALA A 129 2.47 3.31 3.74
CA ALA A 129 2.38 4.69 4.18
C ALA A 129 1.30 4.83 5.25
N GLY A 130 1.60 5.56 6.32
CA GLY A 130 0.63 5.96 7.36
C GLY A 130 0.14 7.39 7.16
N VAL A 131 -0.83 7.79 7.97
CA VAL A 131 -1.36 9.17 7.96
C VAL A 131 -0.25 10.20 8.20
N GLU A 132 0.64 9.91 9.14
CA GLU A 132 1.74 10.81 9.53
C GLU A 132 2.95 10.71 8.59
N GLY A 133 3.08 9.61 7.84
CA GLY A 133 4.24 9.32 7.02
C GLY A 133 4.14 9.71 5.56
N LEU A 134 3.03 10.29 5.10
CA LEU A 134 2.88 10.62 3.67
C LEU A 134 3.83 11.74 3.22
N ILE A 135 4.18 12.65 4.13
CA ILE A 135 5.15 13.72 3.88
C ILE A 135 6.56 13.22 4.23
N GLU A 136 6.74 12.56 5.37
CA GLU A 136 8.04 12.04 5.83
C GLU A 136 8.47 10.75 5.12
N ASN A 137 7.53 9.91 4.67
CA ASN A 137 7.84 8.76 3.81
C ASN A 137 8.44 9.17 2.46
N ASN A 138 8.21 10.40 2.00
CA ASN A 138 8.92 10.92 0.84
C ASN A 138 10.44 11.05 1.12
N ARG A 139 10.85 11.35 2.35
CA ARG A 139 12.28 11.36 2.76
C ARG A 139 12.84 9.94 2.80
N GLN A 140 12.16 9.03 3.48
CA GLN A 140 12.59 7.62 3.58
C GLN A 140 12.49 6.87 2.24
N MET A 141 11.55 7.26 1.37
CA MET A 141 11.46 6.73 0.00
C MET A 141 12.50 7.32 -0.95
N GLY A 142 13.07 8.49 -0.64
CA GLY A 142 14.05 9.18 -1.49
C GLY A 142 15.22 8.29 -1.85
N ASP A 143 15.76 7.56 -0.89
CA ASP A 143 16.94 6.69 -1.07
C ASP A 143 16.62 5.38 -1.81
N LEU A 144 15.36 4.96 -1.83
CA LEU A 144 14.91 3.69 -2.42
C LEU A 144 14.22 3.86 -3.77
N THR A 145 13.89 5.10 -4.15
CA THR A 145 13.06 5.38 -5.32
C THR A 145 13.70 6.39 -6.24
N THR A 146 13.39 6.27 -7.53
CA THR A 146 13.75 7.28 -8.55
C THR A 146 12.52 8.07 -8.94
N VAL A 147 12.70 9.33 -9.31
CA VAL A 147 11.64 10.24 -9.78
C VAL A 147 11.97 10.67 -11.19
N GLU A 148 10.99 10.61 -12.07
CA GLU A 148 11.04 11.14 -13.42
C GLU A 148 10.01 12.27 -13.56
N LEU A 149 10.45 13.43 -14.04
CA LEU A 149 9.58 14.56 -14.36
C LEU A 149 9.13 14.41 -15.82
N LEU A 150 7.85 14.08 -16.02
CA LEU A 150 7.27 13.90 -17.36
C LEU A 150 6.83 15.21 -18.01
N GLU A 151 6.31 16.12 -17.19
CA GLU A 151 5.77 17.39 -17.68
C GLU A 151 5.95 18.48 -16.62
N ARG A 152 6.22 19.70 -17.10
CA ARG A 152 6.15 20.93 -16.32
C ARG A 152 5.73 22.08 -17.23
N ALA A 153 4.63 22.73 -16.89
CA ALA A 153 4.07 23.84 -17.66
C ALA A 153 3.32 24.82 -16.75
N ASP A 154 3.24 26.07 -17.17
CA ASP A 154 2.27 27.02 -16.62
C ASP A 154 0.94 26.81 -17.33
N VAL A 155 -0.12 26.53 -16.57
CA VAL A 155 -1.47 26.30 -17.10
C VAL A 155 -2.47 27.23 -16.42
N PRO A 156 -3.56 27.62 -17.08
CA PRO A 156 -4.62 28.38 -16.42
C PRO A 156 -5.34 27.53 -15.38
N ALA A 157 -5.55 28.06 -14.17
CA ALA A 157 -6.27 27.39 -13.12
C ALA A 157 -7.72 27.10 -13.52
N GLY A 158 -8.08 25.83 -13.63
CA GLY A 158 -9.46 25.39 -13.81
C GLY A 158 -10.30 25.65 -12.54
N PRO A 159 -11.61 25.39 -12.58
CA PRO A 159 -12.52 25.66 -11.46
C PRO A 159 -12.07 25.00 -10.16
N GLU A 160 -11.72 23.74 -10.19
CA GLU A 160 -11.29 22.96 -9.03
C GLU A 160 -9.95 23.47 -8.46
N ILE A 161 -8.92 23.59 -9.29
CA ILE A 161 -7.60 24.09 -8.88
C ILE A 161 -7.65 25.51 -8.35
N SER A 162 -8.50 26.38 -8.95
CA SER A 162 -8.68 27.76 -8.46
C SER A 162 -9.27 27.80 -7.06
N GLN A 163 -10.21 26.90 -6.74
CA GLN A 163 -10.79 26.76 -5.42
C GLN A 163 -9.77 26.20 -4.42
N GLN A 164 -9.10 25.09 -4.76
CA GLN A 164 -8.11 24.43 -3.92
C GLN A 164 -6.93 25.34 -3.56
N LEU A 165 -6.40 26.08 -4.54
CA LEU A 165 -5.26 26.97 -4.34
C LEU A 165 -5.63 28.41 -3.95
N ARG A 166 -6.94 28.71 -3.86
CA ARG A 166 -7.48 30.06 -3.56
C ARG A 166 -6.89 31.13 -4.50
N VAL A 167 -6.81 30.80 -5.79
CA VAL A 167 -6.39 31.71 -6.86
C VAL A 167 -7.57 32.03 -7.79
N LYS A 168 -7.46 33.06 -8.61
CA LYS A 168 -8.52 33.40 -9.58
C LYS A 168 -8.63 32.32 -10.66
N ARG A 169 -9.84 32.04 -11.12
CA ARG A 169 -10.05 31.17 -12.28
C ARG A 169 -9.31 31.72 -13.49
N GLY A 170 -8.54 30.86 -14.18
CA GLY A 170 -7.70 31.25 -15.30
C GLY A 170 -6.35 31.85 -14.88
N GLU A 171 -6.09 32.09 -13.60
CA GLU A 171 -4.77 32.54 -13.13
C GLU A 171 -3.72 31.47 -13.44
N PRO A 172 -2.51 31.84 -13.91
CA PRO A 172 -1.47 30.87 -14.19
C PRO A 172 -1.00 30.17 -12.93
N VAL A 173 -1.02 28.83 -12.95
CA VAL A 173 -0.44 27.94 -11.94
C VAL A 173 0.55 27.02 -12.61
N GLN A 174 1.61 26.64 -11.92
CA GLN A 174 2.53 25.65 -12.43
C GLN A 174 1.96 24.25 -12.22
N ARG A 175 1.80 23.50 -13.32
CA ARG A 175 1.47 22.09 -13.32
C ARG A 175 2.73 21.28 -13.53
N SER A 176 2.92 20.20 -12.77
CA SER A 176 3.96 19.21 -13.02
C SER A 176 3.41 17.80 -12.90
N VAL A 177 3.92 16.89 -13.73
CA VAL A 177 3.61 15.44 -13.68
C VAL A 177 4.89 14.69 -13.43
N ARG A 178 4.87 13.84 -12.41
CA ARG A 178 6.03 13.04 -11.99
C ARG A 178 5.65 11.59 -11.84
N VAL A 179 6.55 10.70 -12.24
CA VAL A 179 6.45 9.27 -11.98
C VAL A 179 7.54 8.85 -11.02
N ARG A 180 7.18 8.10 -10.00
CA ARG A 180 8.14 7.53 -9.05
C ARG A 180 8.20 6.03 -9.23
N SER A 181 9.42 5.49 -9.23
CA SER A 181 9.69 4.06 -9.40
C SER A 181 10.51 3.51 -8.25
N ILE A 182 10.32 2.23 -7.93
CA ILE A 182 11.13 1.46 -6.98
C ILE A 182 11.71 0.24 -7.67
N GLY A 183 13.05 0.11 -7.66
CA GLY A 183 13.70 -0.97 -8.38
C GLY A 183 13.37 -1.00 -9.88
N GLY A 184 13.17 0.17 -10.50
CA GLY A 184 12.77 0.30 -11.91
C GLY A 184 11.28 0.07 -12.19
N LEU A 185 10.47 -0.26 -11.18
CA LEU A 185 9.02 -0.44 -11.32
C LEU A 185 8.29 0.85 -10.98
N PRO A 186 7.58 1.49 -11.95
CA PRO A 186 6.75 2.65 -11.66
C PRO A 186 5.59 2.29 -10.74
N PHE A 187 5.36 3.10 -9.69
CA PHE A 187 4.29 2.83 -8.74
C PHE A 187 3.43 4.03 -8.36
N SER A 188 3.90 5.27 -8.61
CA SER A 188 3.08 6.46 -8.40
C SER A 188 3.17 7.44 -9.56
N TYR A 189 2.03 8.04 -9.90
CA TYR A 189 1.86 9.08 -10.91
C TYR A 189 1.28 10.29 -10.19
N ALA A 190 2.08 11.36 -10.05
CA ALA A 190 1.72 12.54 -9.29
C ALA A 190 1.49 13.74 -10.20
N ILE A 191 0.33 14.37 -10.08
CA ILE A 191 -0.02 15.63 -10.72
C ILE A 191 -0.03 16.70 -9.64
N THR A 192 0.86 17.67 -9.74
CA THR A 192 1.00 18.75 -8.74
C THR A 192 0.72 20.09 -9.37
N HIS A 193 -0.03 20.93 -8.66
CA HIS A 193 -0.25 22.33 -9.02
C HIS A 193 0.30 23.23 -7.91
N LEU A 194 1.09 24.22 -8.30
CA LEU A 194 1.63 25.24 -7.41
C LEU A 194 1.15 26.62 -7.82
N PRO A 195 0.72 27.46 -6.87
CA PRO A 195 0.49 28.88 -7.17
C PRO A 195 1.77 29.52 -7.69
N ARG A 196 1.65 30.46 -8.62
CA ARG A 196 2.82 31.12 -9.25
C ARG A 196 3.79 31.73 -8.26
N ARG A 197 3.29 32.27 -7.12
CA ARG A 197 4.11 32.80 -6.02
C ARG A 197 5.03 31.75 -5.41
N VAL A 198 4.58 30.50 -5.32
CA VAL A 198 5.32 29.36 -4.80
C VAL A 198 6.26 28.81 -5.87
N ALA A 199 5.76 28.59 -7.08
CA ALA A 199 6.50 28.01 -8.19
C ALA A 199 7.79 28.79 -8.51
N LYS A 200 7.78 30.13 -8.36
CA LYS A 200 8.96 30.99 -8.58
C LYS A 200 10.09 30.76 -7.59
N LEU A 201 9.80 30.17 -6.43
CA LEU A 201 10.79 29.93 -5.37
C LEU A 201 11.50 28.59 -5.55
N ILE A 202 10.97 27.70 -6.41
CA ILE A 202 11.47 26.34 -6.57
C ILE A 202 12.27 26.22 -7.86
N GLN A 203 13.50 25.72 -7.73
CA GLN A 203 14.34 25.40 -8.87
C GLN A 203 13.81 24.15 -9.57
N SER A 204 13.55 24.28 -10.88
CA SER A 204 12.92 23.21 -11.70
C SER A 204 13.75 21.93 -11.75
N GLU A 205 15.07 22.07 -11.80
CA GLU A 205 16.00 20.95 -11.94
C GLU A 205 15.96 20.01 -10.74
N ARG A 206 15.66 20.55 -9.56
CA ARG A 206 15.55 19.75 -8.33
C ARG A 206 14.23 18.97 -8.20
N MET A 207 13.20 19.37 -8.94
CA MET A 207 11.91 18.68 -8.91
C MET A 207 11.96 17.24 -9.43
N SER A 208 12.99 16.90 -10.21
CA SER A 208 13.24 15.54 -10.70
C SER A 208 14.03 14.66 -9.73
N THR A 209 14.61 15.22 -8.67
CA THR A 209 15.49 14.48 -7.77
C THR A 209 15.07 14.56 -6.30
N GLU A 210 14.38 15.62 -5.91
CA GLU A 210 14.05 15.90 -4.52
C GLU A 210 12.53 15.87 -4.26
N PRO A 211 12.10 15.49 -3.04
CA PRO A 211 10.72 15.62 -2.61
C PRO A 211 10.26 17.08 -2.64
N LEU A 212 9.08 17.35 -3.19
CA LEU A 212 8.60 18.73 -3.36
C LEU A 212 8.44 19.45 -2.00
N ILE A 213 7.99 18.72 -0.96
CA ILE A 213 7.85 19.29 0.37
C ILE A 213 9.18 19.85 0.92
N GLU A 214 10.29 19.17 0.67
CA GLU A 214 11.61 19.65 1.07
C GLU A 214 12.06 20.87 0.28
N LEU A 215 11.68 20.93 -1.00
CA LEU A 215 11.94 22.10 -1.82
C LEU A 215 11.15 23.32 -1.33
N LEU A 216 9.89 23.12 -0.90
CA LEU A 216 9.06 24.16 -0.29
C LEU A 216 9.67 24.66 1.01
N GLU A 217 10.08 23.77 1.92
CA GLU A 217 10.70 24.12 3.20
C GLU A 217 12.03 24.87 3.00
N ARG A 218 12.89 24.43 2.08
CA ARG A 218 14.14 25.12 1.73
C ARG A 218 13.91 26.48 1.09
N ALA A 219 12.79 26.65 0.40
CA ALA A 219 12.38 27.94 -0.15
C ALA A 219 11.82 28.89 0.92
N GLY A 220 11.86 28.49 2.21
CA GLY A 220 11.37 29.29 3.33
C GLY A 220 9.87 29.22 3.55
N ILE A 221 9.20 28.24 2.97
CA ILE A 221 7.76 27.99 3.19
C ILE A 221 7.61 27.02 4.36
N VAL A 222 7.16 27.50 5.51
CA VAL A 222 6.92 26.67 6.68
C VAL A 222 5.54 26.03 6.51
N ILE A 223 5.52 24.69 6.42
CA ILE A 223 4.29 23.94 6.25
C ILE A 223 3.57 23.83 7.58
N GLY A 224 2.30 24.28 7.63
CA GLY A 224 1.45 24.26 8.83
C GLY A 224 0.51 23.07 8.91
N ARG A 225 -0.17 22.74 7.81
CA ARG A 225 -1.15 21.64 7.75
C ARG A 225 -1.38 21.12 6.33
N ALA A 226 -2.03 19.97 6.26
CA ALA A 226 -2.52 19.43 5.00
C ALA A 226 -3.91 18.82 5.17
N GLU A 227 -4.74 18.93 4.14
CA GLU A 227 -5.99 18.21 3.99
C GLU A 227 -5.78 17.10 2.98
N GLN A 228 -6.26 15.89 3.27
CA GLN A 228 -6.08 14.74 2.39
C GLN A 228 -7.33 13.89 2.29
N THR A 229 -7.66 13.49 1.07
CA THR A 229 -8.71 12.52 0.76
C THR A 229 -8.08 11.31 0.08
N ILE A 230 -8.53 10.12 0.44
CA ILE A 230 -8.15 8.86 -0.18
C ILE A 230 -9.38 8.28 -0.88
N SER A 231 -9.23 7.95 -2.14
CA SER A 231 -10.28 7.35 -2.97
C SER A 231 -9.69 6.27 -3.90
N ALA A 232 -10.48 5.82 -4.87
CA ALA A 232 -10.05 4.89 -5.91
C ALA A 232 -10.41 5.45 -7.28
N ARG A 233 -9.52 5.28 -8.25
CA ARG A 233 -9.72 5.71 -9.64
C ARG A 233 -9.27 4.62 -10.61
N ALA A 234 -9.98 4.47 -11.72
CA ALA A 234 -9.54 3.64 -12.83
C ALA A 234 -8.41 4.34 -13.61
N ALA A 235 -7.38 3.58 -13.99
CA ALA A 235 -6.27 4.09 -14.77
C ALA A 235 -6.74 4.53 -16.16
N THR A 236 -6.47 5.78 -16.55
CA THR A 236 -6.60 6.23 -17.93
C THR A 236 -5.49 5.60 -18.78
N ALA A 237 -5.61 5.65 -20.12
CA ALA A 237 -4.58 5.11 -21.02
C ALA A 237 -3.20 5.76 -20.80
N GLU A 238 -3.16 7.07 -20.47
CA GLU A 238 -1.95 7.80 -20.17
C GLU A 238 -1.29 7.31 -18.87
N VAL A 239 -2.06 7.27 -17.78
CA VAL A 239 -1.60 6.81 -16.47
C VAL A 239 -1.18 5.34 -16.51
N ALA A 240 -1.96 4.51 -17.20
CA ALA A 240 -1.67 3.09 -17.38
C ALA A 240 -0.31 2.87 -18.07
N ARG A 241 -0.02 3.64 -19.11
CA ARG A 241 1.28 3.61 -19.81
C ARG A 241 2.41 4.03 -18.87
N ALA A 242 2.25 5.15 -18.17
CA ALA A 242 3.27 5.68 -17.25
C ALA A 242 3.54 4.74 -16.07
N LEU A 243 2.51 4.09 -15.54
CA LEU A 243 2.63 3.15 -14.43
C LEU A 243 2.86 1.70 -14.85
N GLN A 244 3.00 1.42 -16.16
CA GLN A 244 3.15 0.06 -16.69
C GLN A 244 2.07 -0.90 -16.17
N THR A 245 0.82 -0.45 -16.25
CA THR A 245 -0.38 -1.21 -15.87
C THR A 245 -1.38 -1.19 -17.02
N GLU A 246 -2.56 -1.77 -16.86
CA GLU A 246 -3.60 -1.77 -17.88
C GLU A 246 -4.52 -0.56 -17.72
N THR A 247 -5.03 -0.07 -18.84
CA THR A 247 -6.13 0.89 -18.85
C THR A 247 -7.32 0.30 -18.10
N GLY A 248 -7.92 1.08 -17.19
CA GLY A 248 -9.00 0.61 -16.34
C GLY A 248 -8.56 -0.10 -15.06
N SER A 249 -7.26 -0.39 -14.87
CA SER A 249 -6.78 -0.94 -13.58
C SER A 249 -7.14 -0.02 -12.43
N ALA A 250 -7.54 -0.62 -11.30
CA ALA A 250 -7.82 0.13 -10.09
C ALA A 250 -6.52 0.75 -9.53
N LEU A 251 -6.56 2.03 -9.21
CA LEU A 251 -5.49 2.77 -8.56
C LEU A 251 -5.99 3.34 -7.25
N LEU A 252 -5.11 3.41 -6.24
CA LEU A 252 -5.37 4.18 -5.04
C LEU A 252 -5.10 5.65 -5.36
N GLU A 253 -6.09 6.51 -5.18
CA GLU A 253 -5.98 7.95 -5.37
C GLU A 253 -5.81 8.66 -4.04
N SER A 254 -4.85 9.56 -3.98
CA SER A 254 -4.66 10.48 -2.86
C SER A 254 -4.68 11.90 -3.38
N GLU A 255 -5.68 12.68 -2.97
CA GLU A 255 -5.77 14.11 -3.22
C GLU A 255 -5.33 14.85 -1.97
N ARG A 256 -4.45 15.84 -2.10
CA ARG A 256 -3.96 16.61 -0.96
C ARG A 256 -3.82 18.08 -1.30
N ILE A 257 -4.21 18.93 -0.34
CA ILE A 257 -3.92 20.36 -0.36
C ILE A 257 -3.00 20.65 0.84
N VAL A 258 -1.85 21.26 0.57
CA VAL A 258 -0.87 21.64 1.60
C VAL A 258 -0.97 23.15 1.85
N PHE A 259 -0.93 23.53 3.13
CA PHE A 259 -1.03 24.91 3.57
C PHE A 259 0.21 25.30 4.37
N ASP A 260 0.63 26.55 4.25
CA ASP A 260 1.64 27.15 5.12
C ASP A 260 1.06 27.50 6.50
N GLU A 261 1.90 27.97 7.42
CA GLU A 261 1.48 28.40 8.77
C GLU A 261 0.47 29.58 8.75
N ALA A 262 0.42 30.35 7.69
CA ALA A 262 -0.56 31.42 7.50
C ALA A 262 -1.87 30.95 6.84
N ASP A 263 -2.10 29.61 6.78
CA ASP A 263 -3.27 28.97 6.14
C ASP A 263 -3.43 29.30 4.65
N ARG A 264 -2.33 29.63 3.96
CA ARG A 264 -2.33 29.87 2.51
C ARG A 264 -2.00 28.55 1.79
N PRO A 265 -2.83 28.11 0.83
CA PRO A 265 -2.52 26.89 0.07
C PRO A 265 -1.25 27.09 -0.77
N VAL A 266 -0.32 26.16 -0.63
CA VAL A 266 0.99 26.18 -1.31
C VAL A 266 1.13 25.08 -2.36
N GLU A 267 0.35 24.01 -2.25
CA GLU A 267 0.35 22.87 -3.16
C GLU A 267 -1.04 22.24 -3.21
N ALA A 268 -1.49 21.87 -4.41
CA ALA A 268 -2.57 20.91 -4.63
C ALA A 268 -1.99 19.75 -5.45
N ILE A 269 -2.12 18.54 -4.94
CA ILE A 269 -1.53 17.34 -5.54
C ILE A 269 -2.52 16.19 -5.58
N VAL A 270 -2.57 15.51 -6.72
CA VAL A 270 -3.24 14.22 -6.89
C VAL A 270 -2.17 13.18 -7.19
N VAL A 271 -2.16 12.11 -6.41
CA VAL A 271 -1.24 10.99 -6.63
C VAL A 271 -2.02 9.70 -6.85
N LEU A 272 -1.71 9.03 -7.94
CA LEU A 272 -2.28 7.74 -8.29
C LEU A 272 -1.24 6.65 -8.03
N TYR A 273 -1.56 5.72 -7.15
CA TYR A 273 -0.65 4.63 -6.75
C TYR A 273 -1.13 3.28 -7.27
N ARG A 274 -0.18 2.45 -7.65
CA ARG A 274 -0.42 1.03 -7.90
C ARG A 274 -0.62 0.29 -6.57
N PRO A 275 -1.78 -0.34 -6.32
CA PRO A 275 -2.09 -0.98 -5.04
C PRO A 275 -1.31 -2.26 -4.78
N ASP A 276 -0.70 -2.86 -5.82
CA ASP A 276 0.20 -4.01 -5.69
C ASP A 276 1.58 -3.64 -5.12
N VAL A 277 1.98 -2.36 -5.23
CA VAL A 277 3.27 -1.84 -4.73
C VAL A 277 3.09 -0.94 -3.51
N TYR A 278 2.05 -0.12 -3.48
CA TYR A 278 1.79 0.87 -2.44
C TYR A 278 0.49 0.56 -1.69
N ARG A 279 0.53 0.64 -0.35
CA ARG A 279 -0.63 0.49 0.53
C ARG A 279 -0.66 1.62 1.54
N TYR A 280 -1.87 2.10 1.81
CA TYR A 280 -2.14 3.02 2.90
C TYR A 280 -2.54 2.22 4.14
N ALA A 281 -1.79 2.36 5.24
CA ALA A 281 -2.02 1.66 6.48
C ALA A 281 -2.22 2.67 7.62
N VAL A 282 -3.23 2.45 8.45
CA VAL A 282 -3.53 3.26 9.63
C VAL A 282 -3.52 2.34 10.85
N ASP A 283 -2.73 2.70 11.86
CA ASP A 283 -2.79 2.06 13.17
C ASP A 283 -3.90 2.73 13.99
N LEU A 284 -4.93 1.96 14.32
CA LEU A 284 -6.06 2.45 15.09
C LEU A 284 -5.97 1.94 16.52
N ARG A 285 -5.98 2.86 17.47
CA ARG A 285 -5.98 2.56 18.90
C ARG A 285 -7.32 2.93 19.53
N ARG A 286 -7.82 2.05 20.38
CA ARG A 286 -9.04 2.32 21.11
C ARG A 286 -8.71 3.05 22.43
N THR A 287 -9.07 4.31 22.50
CA THR A 287 -8.84 5.19 23.66
C THR A 287 -10.15 5.52 24.37
N HIS A 288 -10.05 5.92 25.63
CA HIS A 288 -11.19 6.47 26.37
C HIS A 288 -11.27 7.98 26.12
N SER A 289 -12.46 8.47 25.82
CA SER A 289 -12.80 9.90 25.81
C SER A 289 -13.99 10.13 26.74
N GLU A 290 -14.34 11.39 27.00
CA GLU A 290 -15.46 11.76 27.86
C GLU A 290 -16.83 11.19 27.41
N GLY A 291 -16.96 10.82 26.14
CA GLY A 291 -18.16 10.19 25.55
C GLY A 291 -18.11 8.66 25.44
N GLY A 292 -17.05 8.00 25.96
CA GLY A 292 -16.89 6.56 25.86
C GLY A 292 -15.60 6.13 25.13
N ARG A 293 -15.59 4.87 24.63
CA ARG A 293 -14.43 4.34 23.88
C ARG A 293 -14.51 4.71 22.41
N VAL A 294 -13.52 5.44 21.90
CA VAL A 294 -13.39 5.85 20.51
C VAL A 294 -12.11 5.25 19.88
N TRP A 295 -12.16 5.08 18.57
CA TRP A 295 -10.96 4.75 17.79
C TRP A 295 -10.25 6.05 17.42
N SER A 296 -8.96 6.13 17.74
CA SER A 296 -8.07 7.22 17.31
C SER A 296 -6.95 6.67 16.43
N SER A 297 -6.54 7.43 15.43
CA SER A 297 -5.33 7.11 14.67
C SER A 297 -4.12 7.34 15.59
N GLY A 298 -3.30 6.31 15.79
CA GLY A 298 -1.96 6.43 16.39
C GLY A 298 -0.93 6.58 15.27
N ALA A 299 0.25 7.09 15.62
CA ALA A 299 1.39 7.12 14.69
C ALA A 299 1.62 5.73 14.11
N ALA A 300 1.49 5.58 12.81
CA ALA A 300 1.80 4.34 12.14
C ALA A 300 3.31 4.05 12.33
N ARG A 301 3.65 2.94 12.97
CA ARG A 301 5.05 2.50 13.01
C ARG A 301 5.49 2.22 11.59
N PRO A 302 6.62 2.79 11.12
CA PRO A 302 7.14 2.46 9.81
C PRO A 302 7.34 0.93 9.74
N ALA A 303 6.65 0.27 8.82
CA ALA A 303 6.83 -1.15 8.59
C ALA A 303 8.18 -1.35 7.91
N VAL A 304 9.17 -1.71 8.69
CA VAL A 304 10.46 -2.19 8.20
C VAL A 304 10.21 -3.42 7.37
N ALA A 305 10.65 -3.40 6.12
CA ALA A 305 10.66 -4.53 5.20
C ALA A 305 11.14 -5.81 5.92
N GLY A 306 10.42 -6.92 5.66
CA GLY A 306 10.55 -8.19 6.35
C GLY A 306 11.99 -8.61 6.64
N ARG A 307 12.28 -8.80 7.91
CA ARG A 307 13.40 -9.64 8.35
C ARG A 307 13.07 -11.08 7.98
N ALA A 308 13.84 -11.62 7.04
CA ALA A 308 13.96 -13.04 6.86
C ALA A 308 14.27 -13.71 8.22
N GLY A 309 13.59 -14.81 8.51
CA GLY A 309 13.62 -15.47 9.81
C GLY A 309 15.03 -15.82 10.29
N GLY A 310 15.46 -15.10 11.31
CA GLY A 310 16.56 -15.46 12.18
C GLY A 310 16.01 -15.61 13.60
N LYS A 311 16.01 -16.83 14.12
CA LYS A 311 15.69 -17.11 15.52
C LYS A 311 16.65 -16.34 16.42
N LEU A 312 16.18 -15.27 17.06
CA LEU A 312 16.86 -14.65 18.17
C LEU A 312 16.56 -15.50 19.43
N ARG A 313 17.61 -16.13 19.95
CA ARG A 313 17.61 -16.68 21.32
C ARG A 313 17.36 -15.52 22.30
N PRO A 314 16.56 -15.70 23.35
CA PRO A 314 16.45 -14.72 24.42
C PRO A 314 17.76 -14.72 25.21
N THR A 315 18.44 -13.57 25.24
CA THR A 315 19.53 -13.32 26.17
C THR A 315 18.92 -13.04 27.55
N ASN A 316 19.24 -13.90 28.49
CA ASN A 316 18.90 -13.79 29.89
C ASN A 316 19.63 -12.57 30.51
N PRO A 317 18.95 -11.64 31.22
CA PRO A 317 19.62 -10.49 31.84
C PRO A 317 20.28 -10.75 33.18
N ASP A 318 20.34 -12.01 33.66
CA ASP A 318 20.98 -12.37 34.94
C ASP A 318 22.27 -13.20 34.72
N ALA A 319 23.34 -12.57 34.32
CA ALA A 319 24.68 -13.14 34.41
C ALA A 319 25.65 -12.08 34.99
N ALA A 320 25.76 -12.19 36.31
CA ALA A 320 26.91 -11.95 37.16
C ALA A 320 27.99 -10.92 36.73
N THR A 321 28.04 -9.85 37.47
CA THR A 321 29.17 -8.92 37.59
C THR A 321 30.46 -9.67 37.99
N PRO A 322 31.60 -9.56 37.28
CA PRO A 322 32.88 -10.06 37.83
C PRO A 322 33.46 -9.04 38.81
N ARG A 323 33.81 -9.54 39.97
CA ARG A 323 34.53 -8.83 41.04
C ARG A 323 35.88 -8.32 40.53
N ALA A 324 36.15 -7.06 40.86
CA ALA A 324 37.48 -6.40 40.69
C ALA A 324 38.58 -7.17 41.41
N GLY A 325 39.54 -7.68 40.65
CA GLY A 325 40.81 -8.23 41.16
C GLY A 325 41.79 -7.11 41.50
N ARG A 326 42.36 -7.22 42.70
CA ARG A 326 43.45 -6.33 43.20
C ARG A 326 44.67 -6.39 42.30
N PRO A 327 45.43 -5.28 42.15
CA PRO A 327 46.69 -5.24 41.39
C PRO A 327 47.79 -6.00 42.15
N ARG A 328 48.49 -6.90 41.46
CA ARG A 328 49.75 -7.56 41.93
C ARG A 328 50.94 -6.65 41.63
N THR A 329 51.70 -6.40 42.67
CA THR A 329 53.01 -5.76 42.65
C THR A 329 54.05 -6.61 41.90
N PRO A 330 54.91 -6.07 41.06
CA PRO A 330 56.00 -6.83 40.43
C PRO A 330 57.18 -7.03 41.38
N PRO A 331 57.98 -8.11 41.28
CA PRO A 331 59.12 -8.39 42.10
C PRO A 331 60.34 -7.53 41.72
N GLN A 332 61.03 -7.03 42.73
CA GLN A 332 62.32 -6.40 42.63
C GLN A 332 63.35 -7.42 42.15
N ARG A 333 64.18 -7.03 41.18
CA ARG A 333 65.43 -7.72 40.88
C ARG A 333 66.57 -6.96 41.55
N ASP A 334 67.25 -7.67 42.43
CA ASP A 334 68.57 -7.30 42.92
C ASP A 334 69.63 -7.48 41.85
N LYS A 335 70.46 -6.51 41.82
CA LYS A 335 71.78 -6.26 41.27
C LYS A 335 71.82 -5.39 40.03
#